data_1126b7348333922dfa2c648b069e91b4
#
_entry.id   1126b7348333922dfa2c648b069e91b4
#
_cell.length_a   1.000
_cell.length_b   1.000
_cell.length_c   1.000
_cell.angle_alpha   90.00
_cell.angle_beta   90.00
_cell.angle_gamma   90.00
#
_symmetry.space_group_name_H-M   'P 1'
#
loop_
_entity.id
_entity.type
_entity.pdbx_description
1 polymer ?
#
loop_
_entity_poly.entity_id
_entity_poly.type
_entity_poly.pdbx_seq_one_letter_code
_entity_poly.pdbx_strand_id
1 'polypeptide(L)'
;MKNLIKALKTISMAMIAVLMSVSFVACNTDDDNIVNLNLKGRWYTKTESVNNLLIINDDNSIVSFKVSNYESWENVKGNLTVDGNEISIYFEDGNSLSGTCTMTDNILTINTTNGEYKYSRLADETNLVGDWNYSNITFSAKAIKDEIVIPGGTINGVEVPPTVMQTAQLSGEFIKFAAQRYFRNIKFNNDGTMAYNVLKDEGDLSLTKNYSIDGLNMTVSGETAGHKIASTFMVLQSYDNNTAYFIFNKENIAEMFIGYALMLFEGGIAPDVTDEALNAYKKAFTEAFDYYSVEFIINRAK
;
A
#
# COMPACT_ATOMS: atom_id res chain seq x y z
N MET A 1 -20.00 16.43 -17.25
CA MET A 1 -18.89 15.99 -16.41
C MET A 1 -17.91 17.11 -16.03
N LYS A 2 -17.30 17.88 -16.97
CA LYS A 2 -16.37 18.99 -16.62
C LYS A 2 -16.94 20.05 -15.65
N ASN A 3 -18.24 20.32 -15.69
CA ASN A 3 -18.88 21.31 -14.82
C ASN A 3 -19.16 20.79 -13.40
N LEU A 4 -19.32 19.47 -13.23
CA LEU A 4 -19.51 18.83 -11.92
C LEU A 4 -18.19 18.81 -11.12
N ILE A 5 -17.08 18.55 -11.80
CA ILE A 5 -15.73 18.56 -11.19
C ILE A 5 -15.32 19.99 -10.78
N LYS A 6 -15.70 21.00 -11.60
CA LYS A 6 -15.50 22.42 -11.20
C LYS A 6 -16.36 22.79 -9.98
N ALA A 7 -17.59 22.34 -9.92
CA ALA A 7 -18.48 22.61 -8.77
C ALA A 7 -17.98 21.96 -7.48
N LEU A 8 -17.48 20.72 -7.54
CA LEU A 8 -16.87 20.04 -6.39
C LEU A 8 -15.60 20.73 -5.89
N LYS A 9 -14.73 21.20 -6.80
CA LYS A 9 -13.53 21.98 -6.42
C LYS A 9 -13.89 23.33 -5.78
N THR A 10 -14.96 23.98 -6.25
CA THR A 10 -15.41 25.28 -5.70
C THR A 10 -16.07 25.12 -4.33
N ILE A 11 -16.80 24.02 -4.09
CA ILE A 11 -17.41 23.70 -2.79
C ILE A 11 -16.32 23.35 -1.78
N SER A 12 -15.28 22.62 -2.18
CA SER A 12 -14.13 22.32 -1.33
C SER A 12 -13.36 23.56 -0.90
N MET A 13 -13.18 24.55 -1.80
CA MET A 13 -12.54 25.82 -1.44
C MET A 13 -13.41 26.76 -0.60
N ALA A 14 -14.73 26.72 -0.78
CA ALA A 14 -15.64 27.58 0.01
C ALA A 14 -15.79 27.12 1.47
N MET A 15 -15.63 25.83 1.77
CA MET A 15 -15.64 25.33 3.15
C MET A 15 -14.38 25.70 3.95
N ILE A 16 -13.25 25.95 3.27
CA ILE A 16 -11.99 26.34 3.94
C ILE A 16 -12.01 27.81 4.39
N ALA A 17 -12.77 28.67 3.72
CA ALA A 17 -12.81 30.11 4.01
C ALA A 17 -13.70 30.48 5.22
N VAL A 18 -14.58 29.62 5.71
CA VAL A 18 -15.52 29.90 6.82
C VAL A 18 -14.92 29.56 8.19
N LEU A 19 -13.80 28.86 8.26
CA LEU A 19 -13.20 28.38 9.50
C LEU A 19 -12.18 29.32 10.17
N MET A 20 -11.98 30.55 9.62
CA MET A 20 -11.01 31.50 10.21
C MET A 20 -11.62 32.48 11.23
N SER A 21 -12.84 32.26 11.71
CA SER A 21 -13.45 33.15 12.70
C SER A 21 -14.15 32.40 13.84
N VAL A 22 -13.41 31.65 14.63
CA VAL A 22 -13.89 31.23 15.95
C VAL A 22 -12.95 31.79 17.01
N SER A 23 -13.53 32.70 17.74
CA SER A 23 -12.94 33.43 18.85
C SER A 23 -12.41 32.46 19.93
N PHE A 24 -11.18 32.70 20.38
CA PHE A 24 -10.61 32.08 21.56
C PHE A 24 -11.42 32.49 22.80
N VAL A 25 -12.11 31.57 23.40
CA VAL A 25 -12.55 31.69 24.81
C VAL A 25 -11.47 31.01 25.64
N ALA A 26 -10.62 31.83 26.28
CA ALA A 26 -9.67 31.35 27.25
C ALA A 26 -10.45 30.86 28.49
N CYS A 27 -10.48 29.56 28.71
CA CYS A 27 -10.73 29.02 30.05
C CYS A 27 -9.37 28.79 30.70
N ASN A 28 -9.02 29.69 31.65
CA ASN A 28 -7.99 29.41 32.62
C ASN A 28 -8.51 28.30 33.56
N THR A 29 -7.90 27.13 33.46
CA THR A 29 -7.85 26.18 34.56
C THR A 29 -6.40 25.76 34.72
N ASP A 30 -5.81 26.19 35.81
CA ASP A 30 -4.52 25.75 36.32
C ASP A 30 -4.56 24.22 36.54
N ASP A 31 -4.03 23.47 35.60
CA ASP A 31 -3.51 22.13 35.81
C ASP A 31 -2.38 21.94 34.83
N ASP A 32 -1.14 22.19 35.32
CA ASP A 32 0.12 21.95 34.61
C ASP A 32 0.39 20.45 34.35
N ASN A 33 -0.53 19.76 33.69
CA ASN A 33 -0.25 18.51 33.03
C ASN A 33 0.07 18.81 31.56
N ILE A 34 1.26 19.36 31.30
CA ILE A 34 1.83 19.39 29.98
C ILE A 34 2.06 17.92 29.60
N VAL A 35 1.08 17.33 28.91
CA VAL A 35 1.21 16.01 28.31
C VAL A 35 2.23 16.17 27.19
N ASN A 36 3.45 15.79 27.46
CA ASN A 36 4.52 15.82 26.46
C ASN A 36 4.25 14.67 25.47
N LEU A 37 3.41 14.95 24.48
CA LEU A 37 3.02 13.98 23.46
C LEU A 37 4.23 13.74 22.55
N ASN A 38 4.84 12.56 22.64
CA ASN A 38 5.87 12.15 21.70
C ASN A 38 5.21 11.75 20.38
N LEU A 39 4.95 12.73 19.52
CA LEU A 39 4.31 12.53 18.22
C LEU A 39 5.29 12.10 17.12
N LYS A 40 6.60 12.11 17.39
CA LYS A 40 7.64 11.72 16.42
C LYS A 40 7.47 10.27 15.99
N GLY A 41 7.77 10.01 14.74
CA GLY A 41 7.71 8.67 14.15
C GLY A 41 6.73 8.55 13.00
N ARG A 42 6.40 7.33 12.67
CA ARG A 42 5.53 6.96 11.54
C ARG A 42 4.15 6.59 12.05
N TRP A 43 3.13 7.14 11.41
CA TRP A 43 1.73 6.98 11.81
C TRP A 43 0.88 6.60 10.58
N TYR A 44 0.07 5.59 10.70
CA TYR A 44 -0.75 5.08 9.60
C TYR A 44 -2.23 5.06 9.97
N THR A 45 -3.05 5.61 9.12
CA THR A 45 -4.50 5.49 9.21
C THR A 45 -5.07 4.91 7.94
N LYS A 46 -6.12 4.12 8.11
CA LYS A 46 -6.88 3.53 7.03
C LYS A 46 -8.36 3.81 7.26
N THR A 47 -8.98 4.43 6.30
CA THR A 47 -10.43 4.59 6.20
C THR A 47 -10.95 3.85 4.97
N GLU A 48 -12.26 3.75 4.79
CA GLU A 48 -12.86 3.10 3.61
C GLU A 48 -12.41 3.72 2.27
N SER A 49 -12.01 5.00 2.29
CA SER A 49 -11.70 5.75 1.06
C SER A 49 -10.27 6.27 0.98
N VAL A 50 -9.52 6.28 2.07
CA VAL A 50 -8.19 6.90 2.12
C VAL A 50 -7.27 6.13 3.05
N ASN A 51 -6.10 5.76 2.53
CA ASN A 51 -4.96 5.35 3.35
C ASN A 51 -4.01 6.55 3.47
N ASN A 52 -3.56 6.86 4.66
CA ASN A 52 -2.65 7.97 4.90
C ASN A 52 -1.52 7.52 5.84
N LEU A 53 -0.29 7.72 5.38
CA LEU A 53 0.91 7.57 6.18
C LEU A 53 1.44 8.98 6.52
N LEU A 54 1.63 9.24 7.79
CA LEU A 54 2.18 10.48 8.30
C LEU A 54 3.53 10.20 8.97
N ILE A 55 4.57 10.87 8.52
CA ILE A 55 5.90 10.81 9.13
C ILE A 55 6.16 12.16 9.80
N ILE A 56 6.37 12.14 11.10
CA ILE A 56 6.69 13.33 11.90
C ILE A 56 8.16 13.22 12.31
N ASN A 57 8.97 14.15 11.83
CA ASN A 57 10.40 14.22 12.07
C ASN A 57 10.74 14.93 13.39
N ASP A 58 12.01 14.87 13.79
CA ASP A 58 12.51 15.49 15.02
C ASP A 58 12.41 17.01 15.06
N ASP A 59 12.43 17.66 13.91
CA ASP A 59 12.28 19.10 13.73
C ASP A 59 10.83 19.58 13.57
N ASN A 60 9.86 18.68 13.81
CA ASN A 60 8.43 18.87 13.57
C ASN A 60 8.06 19.07 12.08
N SER A 61 8.98 18.83 11.16
CA SER A 61 8.60 18.70 9.75
C SER A 61 7.80 17.42 9.54
N ILE A 62 6.87 17.47 8.60
CA ILE A 62 5.97 16.36 8.30
C ILE A 62 6.10 15.96 6.85
N VAL A 63 6.01 14.66 6.60
CA VAL A 63 5.76 14.12 5.28
C VAL A 63 4.49 13.28 5.35
N SER A 64 3.48 13.66 4.59
CA SER A 64 2.23 12.90 4.46
C SER A 64 2.22 12.18 3.11
N PHE A 65 2.04 10.89 3.16
CA PHE A 65 1.79 10.07 1.97
C PHE A 65 0.31 9.74 1.93
N LYS A 66 -0.39 10.27 0.96
CA LYS A 66 -1.81 10.02 0.73
C LYS A 66 -1.96 9.11 -0.47
N VAL A 67 -2.75 8.06 -0.31
CA VAL A 67 -3.25 7.30 -1.44
C VAL A 67 -4.58 7.93 -1.85
N SER A 68 -4.53 8.83 -2.82
CA SER A 68 -5.75 9.32 -3.44
C SER A 68 -6.17 8.34 -4.53
N ASN A 69 -7.38 7.81 -4.40
CA ASN A 69 -7.98 6.86 -5.35
C ASN A 69 -7.14 5.58 -5.60
N TYR A 70 -6.27 5.21 -4.66
CA TYR A 70 -5.41 4.02 -4.76
C TYR A 70 -4.44 4.01 -5.96
N GLU A 71 -4.20 5.16 -6.60
CA GLU A 71 -3.36 5.25 -7.81
C GLU A 71 -1.88 5.43 -7.50
N SER A 72 -1.58 6.27 -6.52
CA SER A 72 -0.20 6.55 -6.13
C SER A 72 -0.13 7.09 -4.71
N TRP A 73 1.02 6.90 -4.07
CA TRP A 73 1.33 7.56 -2.82
C TRP A 73 1.85 8.98 -3.11
N GLU A 74 0.94 9.93 -3.10
CA GLU A 74 1.32 11.34 -3.22
C GLU A 74 1.99 11.80 -1.93
N ASN A 75 3.17 12.39 -2.07
CA ASN A 75 3.97 12.91 -0.98
C ASN A 75 3.70 14.41 -0.85
N VAL A 76 3.21 14.84 0.31
CA VAL A 76 3.03 16.25 0.64
C VAL A 76 3.79 16.56 1.91
N LYS A 77 4.64 17.58 1.86
CA LYS A 77 5.38 18.07 3.03
C LYS A 77 4.54 19.04 3.84
N GLY A 78 4.91 19.23 5.09
CA GLY A 78 4.23 20.17 5.98
C GLY A 78 4.99 20.38 7.29
N ASN A 79 4.37 21.11 8.18
CA ASN A 79 4.89 21.40 9.52
C ASN A 79 3.82 21.15 10.57
N LEU A 80 4.27 20.67 11.73
CA LEU A 80 3.48 20.44 12.93
C LEU A 80 3.74 21.53 13.96
N THR A 81 2.68 22.08 14.52
CA THR A 81 2.73 22.84 15.79
C THR A 81 1.93 22.11 16.84
N VAL A 82 2.45 22.10 18.07
CA VAL A 82 1.81 21.46 19.22
C VAL A 82 1.75 22.48 20.36
N ASP A 83 0.57 22.66 20.93
CA ASP A 83 0.33 23.49 22.11
C ASP A 83 -0.54 22.70 23.10
N GLY A 84 0.10 22.14 24.13
CA GLY A 84 -0.53 21.20 25.03
C GLY A 84 -1.03 19.95 24.30
N ASN A 85 -2.33 19.77 24.24
CA ASN A 85 -2.99 18.69 23.49
C ASN A 85 -3.59 19.16 22.16
N GLU A 86 -3.41 20.43 21.80
CA GLU A 86 -3.82 20.94 20.50
C GLU A 86 -2.70 20.76 19.48
N ILE A 87 -3.07 20.30 18.29
CA ILE A 87 -2.15 20.16 17.17
C ILE A 87 -2.67 20.91 15.96
N SER A 88 -1.75 21.45 15.20
CA SER A 88 -2.02 22.00 13.88
C SER A 88 -0.96 21.54 12.88
N ILE A 89 -1.39 20.94 11.80
CA ILE A 89 -0.59 20.48 10.70
C ILE A 89 -0.91 21.34 9.49
N TYR A 90 0.10 21.96 8.91
CA TYR A 90 -0.01 22.78 7.72
C TYR A 90 0.80 22.10 6.60
N PHE A 91 0.15 21.76 5.51
CA PHE A 91 0.77 21.15 4.34
C PHE A 91 1.08 22.19 3.26
N GLU A 92 2.16 21.93 2.49
CA GLU A 92 2.60 22.79 1.38
C GLU A 92 1.57 22.91 0.25
N ASP A 93 0.65 21.95 0.14
CA ASP A 93 -0.48 21.98 -0.82
C ASP A 93 -1.63 22.91 -0.39
N GLY A 94 -1.47 23.60 0.76
CA GLY A 94 -2.46 24.50 1.33
C GLY A 94 -3.52 23.81 2.19
N ASN A 95 -3.50 22.50 2.33
CA ASN A 95 -4.36 21.78 3.25
C ASN A 95 -3.86 21.94 4.69
N SER A 96 -4.78 21.83 5.65
CA SER A 96 -4.45 21.83 7.07
C SER A 96 -5.31 20.84 7.84
N LEU A 97 -4.77 20.35 8.96
CA LEU A 97 -5.47 19.53 9.93
C LEU A 97 -5.21 20.12 11.31
N SER A 98 -6.25 20.54 12.03
CA SER A 98 -6.14 21.08 13.38
C SER A 98 -7.18 20.46 14.29
N GLY A 99 -6.81 20.23 15.54
CA GLY A 99 -7.70 19.66 16.54
C GLY A 99 -7.00 19.28 17.83
N THR A 100 -7.74 18.71 18.75
CA THR A 100 -7.17 18.14 19.96
C THR A 100 -6.67 16.73 19.69
N CYS A 101 -5.52 16.40 20.25
CA CYS A 101 -4.96 15.06 20.12
C CYS A 101 -4.82 14.36 21.47
N THR A 102 -5.00 13.06 21.43
CA THR A 102 -4.71 12.15 22.53
C THR A 102 -3.89 10.98 22.02
N MET A 103 -3.03 10.45 22.87
CA MET A 103 -2.25 9.27 22.57
C MET A 103 -2.49 8.22 23.63
N THR A 104 -2.98 7.07 23.22
CA THR A 104 -3.18 5.90 24.09
C THR A 104 -2.50 4.71 23.46
N ASP A 105 -1.58 4.11 24.17
CA ASP A 105 -0.71 3.05 23.67
C ASP A 105 0.05 3.52 22.40
N ASN A 106 -0.24 2.92 21.28
CA ASN A 106 0.35 3.23 19.98
C ASN A 106 -0.69 3.82 18.99
N ILE A 107 -1.72 4.46 19.51
CA ILE A 107 -2.78 5.11 18.73
C ILE A 107 -2.79 6.60 19.02
N LEU A 108 -2.56 7.38 17.99
CA LEU A 108 -2.77 8.82 17.98
C LEU A 108 -4.19 9.10 17.49
N THR A 109 -5.01 9.71 18.33
CA THR A 109 -6.36 10.15 17.96
C THR A 109 -6.35 11.67 17.83
N ILE A 110 -6.82 12.17 16.69
CA ILE A 110 -6.96 13.61 16.42
C ILE A 110 -8.44 13.89 16.24
N ASN A 111 -9.00 14.69 17.16
CA ASN A 111 -10.38 15.14 17.11
C ASN A 111 -10.43 16.52 16.46
N THR A 112 -11.07 16.60 15.31
CA THR A 112 -11.25 17.83 14.55
C THR A 112 -12.73 18.20 14.48
N THR A 113 -13.04 19.37 13.96
CA THR A 113 -14.42 19.78 13.66
C THR A 113 -15.10 18.87 12.63
N ASN A 114 -14.32 18.16 11.79
CA ASN A 114 -14.79 17.30 10.70
C ASN A 114 -14.89 15.81 11.11
N GLY A 115 -14.46 15.46 12.32
CA GLY A 115 -14.50 14.09 12.83
C GLY A 115 -13.23 13.66 13.53
N GLU A 116 -13.23 12.41 13.93
CA GLU A 116 -12.13 11.75 14.60
C GLU A 116 -11.24 11.00 13.60
N TYR A 117 -9.93 11.20 13.71
CA TYR A 117 -8.92 10.48 12.91
C TYR A 117 -8.04 9.66 13.85
N LYS A 118 -7.95 8.35 13.59
CA LYS A 118 -7.10 7.44 14.37
C LYS A 118 -5.93 6.96 13.53
N TYR A 119 -4.74 7.17 14.05
CA TYR A 119 -3.49 6.73 13.45
C TYR A 119 -2.82 5.70 14.35
N SER A 120 -2.49 4.56 13.79
CA SER A 120 -1.67 3.55 14.47
C SER A 120 -0.19 3.86 14.27
N ARG A 121 0.60 3.75 15.32
CA ARG A 121 2.04 3.91 15.25
C ARG A 121 2.66 2.75 14.47
N LEU A 122 3.61 3.08 13.63
CA LEU A 122 4.43 2.12 12.90
C LEU A 122 5.85 2.06 13.50
N ALA A 123 6.57 1.02 13.17
CA ALA A 123 8.00 0.94 13.46
C ALA A 123 8.76 2.02 12.66
N ASP A 124 9.75 2.62 13.27
CA ASP A 124 10.59 3.64 12.61
C ASP A 124 11.45 3.01 11.51
N GLU A 125 11.84 1.74 11.71
CA GLU A 125 12.53 0.94 10.71
C GLU A 125 11.79 -0.38 10.52
N THR A 126 11.67 -0.84 9.28
CA THR A 126 11.03 -2.10 8.95
C THR A 126 12.03 -3.25 9.09
N ASN A 127 11.74 -4.20 9.97
CA ASN A 127 12.51 -5.42 10.15
C ASN A 127 11.60 -6.65 10.06
N LEU A 128 11.61 -7.29 8.90
CA LEU A 128 10.77 -8.45 8.64
C LEU A 128 11.41 -9.79 9.04
N VAL A 129 12.67 -9.82 9.44
CA VAL A 129 13.37 -11.09 9.74
C VAL A 129 12.55 -11.96 10.69
N GLY A 130 12.31 -13.22 10.30
CA GLY A 130 11.52 -14.19 11.03
C GLY A 130 10.41 -14.83 10.20
N ASP A 131 9.56 -15.57 10.89
CA ASP A 131 8.45 -16.30 10.27
C ASP A 131 7.14 -15.51 10.36
N TRP A 132 6.39 -15.49 9.26
CA TRP A 132 5.16 -14.73 9.12
C TRP A 132 4.07 -15.59 8.47
N ASN A 133 2.83 -15.34 8.88
CA ASN A 133 1.65 -15.98 8.33
C ASN A 133 0.76 -14.95 7.63
N TYR A 134 0.15 -15.37 6.54
CA TYR A 134 -0.95 -14.62 5.93
C TYR A 134 -2.04 -14.32 6.96
N SER A 135 -2.51 -13.10 7.01
CA SER A 135 -3.59 -12.66 7.90
C SER A 135 -4.81 -12.21 7.12
N ASN A 136 -4.64 -11.21 6.28
CA ASN A 136 -5.76 -10.62 5.53
C ASN A 136 -5.27 -9.97 4.23
N ILE A 137 -6.22 -9.65 3.37
CA ILE A 137 -6.01 -8.86 2.17
C ILE A 137 -7.16 -7.90 1.99
N THR A 138 -6.87 -6.67 1.63
CA THR A 138 -7.87 -5.70 1.20
C THR A 138 -7.57 -5.29 -0.23
N PHE A 139 -8.61 -5.02 -0.96
CA PHE A 139 -8.57 -4.82 -2.39
C PHE A 139 -9.46 -3.66 -2.79
N SER A 140 -8.97 -2.85 -3.73
CA SER A 140 -9.76 -1.84 -4.40
C SER A 140 -9.27 -1.67 -5.83
N ALA A 141 -10.20 -1.68 -6.78
CA ALA A 141 -9.87 -1.47 -8.19
C ALA A 141 -11.01 -0.79 -8.93
N LYS A 142 -10.66 -0.10 -10.01
CA LYS A 142 -11.60 0.46 -10.97
C LYS A 142 -11.12 0.14 -12.37
N ALA A 143 -11.81 -0.76 -13.02
CA ALA A 143 -11.56 -1.08 -14.42
C ALA A 143 -12.08 0.03 -15.34
N ILE A 144 -11.33 0.32 -16.39
CA ILE A 144 -11.72 1.24 -17.48
C ILE A 144 -11.89 0.49 -18.81
N LYS A 145 -11.49 -0.78 -18.86
CA LYS A 145 -11.77 -1.71 -19.95
C LYS A 145 -12.45 -2.94 -19.37
N ASP A 146 -13.35 -3.55 -20.12
CA ASP A 146 -14.00 -4.79 -19.70
C ASP A 146 -13.11 -6.01 -19.88
N GLU A 147 -12.10 -5.89 -20.76
CA GLU A 147 -11.25 -6.97 -21.17
C GLU A 147 -9.78 -6.56 -21.20
N ILE A 148 -8.91 -7.50 -20.84
CA ILE A 148 -7.47 -7.46 -21.05
C ILE A 148 -7.17 -8.39 -22.20
N VAL A 149 -6.69 -7.85 -23.30
CA VAL A 149 -6.27 -8.65 -24.45
C VAL A 149 -4.76 -8.87 -24.34
N ILE A 150 -4.38 -10.11 -24.06
CA ILE A 150 -2.99 -10.54 -24.07
C ILE A 150 -2.64 -10.88 -25.51
N PRO A 151 -1.67 -10.21 -26.12
CA PRO A 151 -1.29 -10.50 -27.51
C PRO A 151 -0.91 -11.97 -27.66
N GLY A 152 -1.34 -12.57 -28.74
CA GLY A 152 -0.87 -13.87 -29.15
C GLY A 152 0.60 -13.79 -29.61
N GLY A 153 1.22 -14.93 -29.78
CA GLY A 153 2.60 -15.01 -30.21
C GLY A 153 2.98 -16.44 -30.59
N THR A 154 4.24 -16.67 -30.89
CA THR A 154 4.75 -18.01 -31.16
C THR A 154 5.42 -18.54 -29.88
N ILE A 155 4.95 -19.67 -29.39
CA ILE A 155 5.54 -20.36 -28.24
C ILE A 155 6.06 -21.72 -28.73
N ASN A 156 7.35 -21.95 -28.60
CA ASN A 156 8.01 -23.20 -29.09
C ASN A 156 7.66 -23.54 -30.55
N GLY A 157 7.57 -22.54 -31.42
CA GLY A 157 7.21 -22.72 -32.82
C GLY A 157 5.72 -22.94 -33.10
N VAL A 158 4.87 -22.89 -32.06
CA VAL A 158 3.41 -22.99 -32.16
C VAL A 158 2.78 -21.62 -32.03
N GLU A 159 1.95 -21.23 -32.99
CA GLU A 159 1.17 -20.00 -32.86
C GLU A 159 0.14 -20.15 -31.74
N VAL A 160 0.20 -19.21 -30.77
CA VAL A 160 -0.77 -19.07 -29.67
C VAL A 160 -1.66 -17.88 -30.00
N PRO A 161 -2.97 -18.07 -30.08
CA PRO A 161 -3.87 -16.96 -30.33
C PRO A 161 -3.89 -15.97 -29.18
N PRO A 162 -4.31 -14.71 -29.40
CA PRO A 162 -4.55 -13.75 -28.32
C PRO A 162 -5.48 -14.35 -27.27
N THR A 163 -5.15 -14.13 -26.00
CA THR A 163 -5.98 -14.54 -24.87
C THR A 163 -6.74 -13.33 -24.34
N VAL A 164 -8.04 -13.48 -24.15
CA VAL A 164 -8.89 -12.45 -23.57
C VAL A 164 -9.25 -12.84 -22.15
N MET A 165 -8.97 -11.93 -21.22
CA MET A 165 -9.34 -12.08 -19.81
C MET A 165 -10.30 -10.95 -19.44
N GLN A 166 -11.44 -11.30 -18.84
CA GLN A 166 -12.38 -10.31 -18.35
C GLN A 166 -11.84 -9.64 -17.09
N THR A 167 -11.84 -8.31 -17.03
CA THR A 167 -11.37 -7.56 -15.84
C THR A 167 -12.18 -7.89 -14.59
N ALA A 168 -13.48 -8.23 -14.73
CA ALA A 168 -14.32 -8.68 -13.65
C ALA A 168 -13.82 -9.98 -12.98
N GLN A 169 -13.06 -10.82 -13.70
CA GLN A 169 -12.47 -12.04 -13.15
C GLN A 169 -11.29 -11.75 -12.20
N LEU A 170 -10.69 -10.57 -12.31
CA LEU A 170 -9.62 -10.08 -11.43
C LEU A 170 -10.20 -9.37 -10.21
N SER A 171 -11.28 -9.88 -9.67
CA SER A 171 -11.96 -9.35 -8.49
C SER A 171 -11.16 -9.58 -7.21
N GLY A 172 -11.54 -8.88 -6.13
CA GLY A 172 -10.96 -9.08 -4.81
C GLY A 172 -11.05 -10.51 -4.30
N GLU A 173 -12.08 -11.25 -4.64
CA GLU A 173 -12.21 -12.66 -4.25
C GLU A 173 -11.17 -13.55 -4.92
N PHE A 174 -10.84 -13.30 -6.19
CA PHE A 174 -9.77 -14.00 -6.88
C PHE A 174 -8.41 -13.71 -6.25
N ILE A 175 -8.11 -12.43 -5.97
CA ILE A 175 -6.86 -12.02 -5.31
C ILE A 175 -6.75 -12.64 -3.92
N LYS A 176 -7.84 -12.63 -3.15
CA LYS A 176 -7.90 -13.25 -1.83
C LYS A 176 -7.64 -14.76 -1.90
N PHE A 177 -8.27 -15.46 -2.83
CA PHE A 177 -8.03 -16.88 -3.06
C PHE A 177 -6.57 -17.16 -3.43
N ALA A 178 -6.00 -16.37 -4.35
CA ALA A 178 -4.61 -16.50 -4.76
C ALA A 178 -3.66 -16.25 -3.57
N ALA A 179 -3.88 -15.19 -2.79
CA ALA A 179 -3.07 -14.88 -1.63
C ALA A 179 -3.08 -16.00 -0.59
N GLN A 180 -4.25 -16.53 -0.25
CA GLN A 180 -4.40 -17.63 0.69
C GLN A 180 -3.71 -18.92 0.21
N ARG A 181 -3.66 -19.14 -1.10
CA ARG A 181 -3.03 -20.32 -1.70
C ARG A 181 -1.51 -20.19 -1.78
N TYR A 182 -1.01 -18.99 -2.06
CA TYR A 182 0.40 -18.77 -2.42
C TYR A 182 1.26 -18.13 -1.34
N PHE A 183 0.69 -17.57 -0.29
CA PHE A 183 1.44 -16.85 0.74
C PHE A 183 1.08 -17.28 2.17
N ARG A 184 0.96 -18.58 2.40
CA ARG A 184 0.58 -19.09 3.73
C ARG A 184 1.64 -18.81 4.78
N ASN A 185 2.89 -19.16 4.50
CA ASN A 185 4.02 -19.02 5.40
C ASN A 185 5.12 -18.29 4.63
N ILE A 186 5.57 -17.18 5.17
CA ILE A 186 6.65 -16.40 4.61
C ILE A 186 7.74 -16.32 5.66
N LYS A 187 8.97 -16.66 5.28
CA LYS A 187 10.14 -16.54 6.14
C LYS A 187 11.11 -15.55 5.54
N PHE A 188 11.46 -14.51 6.28
CA PHE A 188 12.49 -13.56 5.91
C PHE A 188 13.78 -13.90 6.66
N ASN A 189 14.87 -14.09 5.94
CA ASN A 189 16.17 -14.45 6.49
C ASN A 189 17.07 -13.22 6.61
N ASN A 190 18.06 -13.25 7.50
CA ASN A 190 19.03 -12.18 7.70
C ASN A 190 19.96 -11.95 6.50
N ASP A 191 20.07 -12.91 5.60
CA ASP A 191 20.91 -12.84 4.40
C ASP A 191 20.26 -12.12 3.22
N GLY A 192 19.06 -11.52 3.42
CA GLY A 192 18.33 -10.86 2.37
C GLY A 192 17.54 -11.81 1.46
N THR A 193 17.34 -13.05 1.89
CA THR A 193 16.47 -14.00 1.20
C THR A 193 15.12 -14.13 1.90
N MET A 194 14.06 -14.37 1.14
CA MET A 194 12.76 -14.76 1.66
C MET A 194 12.32 -16.08 1.05
N ALA A 195 11.73 -16.94 1.88
CA ALA A 195 11.11 -18.17 1.45
C ALA A 195 9.59 -18.11 1.68
N TYR A 196 8.81 -18.64 0.78
CA TYR A 196 7.38 -18.78 0.94
C TYR A 196 6.87 -20.07 0.32
N ASN A 197 5.82 -20.61 0.90
CA ASN A 197 5.22 -21.84 0.43
C ASN A 197 4.03 -21.55 -0.48
N VAL A 198 4.04 -22.22 -1.62
CA VAL A 198 2.96 -22.24 -2.58
C VAL A 198 2.24 -23.56 -2.50
N LEU A 199 0.95 -23.53 -2.22
CA LEU A 199 0.13 -24.74 -2.19
C LEU A 199 -0.08 -25.26 -3.61
N LYS A 200 0.42 -26.46 -3.91
CA LYS A 200 0.10 -27.23 -5.11
C LYS A 200 -0.78 -28.42 -4.75
N ASP A 201 -1.45 -28.99 -5.74
CA ASP A 201 -2.31 -30.17 -5.54
C ASP A 201 -1.48 -31.42 -5.15
N GLU A 202 -0.19 -31.43 -5.50
CA GLU A 202 0.77 -32.51 -5.20
C GLU A 202 1.66 -32.23 -3.97
N GLY A 203 1.39 -31.19 -3.21
CA GLY A 203 2.16 -30.76 -2.03
C GLY A 203 2.68 -29.33 -2.12
N ASP A 204 3.19 -28.81 -1.01
CA ASP A 204 3.71 -27.45 -0.95
C ASP A 204 5.05 -27.31 -1.70
N LEU A 205 5.13 -26.32 -2.58
CA LEU A 205 6.38 -25.90 -3.21
C LEU A 205 6.97 -24.73 -2.40
N SER A 206 8.18 -24.90 -1.90
CA SER A 206 8.92 -23.80 -1.28
C SER A 206 9.71 -23.03 -2.33
N LEU A 207 9.49 -21.73 -2.41
CA LEU A 207 10.17 -20.80 -3.30
C LEU A 207 11.04 -19.85 -2.50
N THR A 208 12.23 -19.54 -3.04
CA THR A 208 13.16 -18.57 -2.44
C THR A 208 13.37 -17.41 -3.41
N LYS A 209 13.29 -16.19 -2.89
CA LYS A 209 13.57 -14.94 -3.61
C LYS A 209 14.51 -14.07 -2.78
N ASN A 210 15.16 -13.11 -3.41
CA ASN A 210 15.90 -12.08 -2.70
C ASN A 210 14.97 -10.94 -2.31
N TYR A 211 15.23 -10.30 -1.19
CA TYR A 211 14.55 -9.06 -0.82
C TYR A 211 15.54 -8.04 -0.26
N SER A 212 15.19 -6.78 -0.41
CA SER A 212 15.85 -5.65 0.24
C SER A 212 14.80 -4.64 0.67
N ILE A 213 15.09 -3.91 1.74
CA ILE A 213 14.23 -2.83 2.24
C ILE A 213 15.04 -1.56 2.29
N ASP A 214 14.50 -0.50 1.67
CA ASP A 214 15.05 0.85 1.70
C ASP A 214 13.93 1.82 2.08
N GLY A 215 13.98 2.32 3.31
CA GLY A 215 12.96 3.20 3.88
C GLY A 215 11.58 2.54 3.96
N LEU A 216 10.69 2.93 3.06
CA LEU A 216 9.34 2.39 2.95
C LEU A 216 9.20 1.41 1.78
N ASN A 217 10.24 1.21 1.00
CA ASN A 217 10.19 0.39 -0.19
C ASN A 217 10.83 -0.97 0.06
N MET A 218 10.12 -2.01 -0.29
CA MET A 218 10.63 -3.36 -0.35
C MET A 218 10.75 -3.79 -1.80
N THR A 219 11.93 -4.25 -2.19
CA THR A 219 12.16 -4.85 -3.50
C THR A 219 12.30 -6.35 -3.33
N VAL A 220 11.47 -7.12 -4.03
CA VAL A 220 11.59 -8.58 -4.14
C VAL A 220 12.08 -8.90 -5.53
N SER A 221 13.12 -9.71 -5.63
CA SER A 221 13.72 -10.08 -6.92
C SER A 221 14.12 -11.54 -6.95
N GLY A 222 14.19 -12.08 -8.15
CA GLY A 222 14.62 -13.44 -8.40
C GLY A 222 14.52 -13.82 -9.86
N GLU A 223 14.84 -15.07 -10.15
CA GLU A 223 14.67 -15.66 -11.47
C GLU A 223 13.52 -16.67 -11.44
N THR A 224 12.73 -16.70 -12.46
CA THR A 224 11.64 -17.66 -12.65
C THR A 224 11.55 -18.01 -14.13
N ALA A 225 11.67 -19.29 -14.45
CA ALA A 225 11.69 -19.80 -15.84
C ALA A 225 12.68 -19.05 -16.77
N GLY A 226 13.87 -18.70 -16.28
CA GLY A 226 14.91 -17.98 -17.02
C GLY A 226 14.72 -16.46 -17.10
N HIS A 227 13.63 -15.93 -16.59
CA HIS A 227 13.37 -14.48 -16.57
C HIS A 227 13.70 -13.86 -15.23
N LYS A 228 14.41 -12.73 -15.26
CA LYS A 228 14.65 -11.91 -14.05
C LYS A 228 13.42 -11.08 -13.77
N ILE A 229 12.88 -11.25 -12.57
CA ILE A 229 11.70 -10.52 -12.08
C ILE A 229 12.12 -9.73 -10.87
N ALA A 230 11.75 -8.45 -10.83
CA ALA A 230 11.90 -7.60 -9.67
C ALA A 230 10.65 -6.73 -9.53
N SER A 231 10.11 -6.65 -8.32
CA SER A 231 8.98 -5.78 -8.00
C SER A 231 9.30 -4.98 -6.75
N THR A 232 9.04 -3.68 -6.80
CA THR A 232 9.23 -2.76 -5.67
C THR A 232 7.88 -2.21 -5.24
N PHE A 233 7.53 -2.40 -4.00
CA PHE A 233 6.26 -2.00 -3.41
C PHE A 233 6.48 -1.42 -2.01
N MET A 234 5.46 -0.75 -1.47
CA MET A 234 5.56 -0.17 -0.13
C MET A 234 5.38 -1.24 0.93
N VAL A 235 6.21 -1.15 1.99
CA VAL A 235 6.11 -1.98 3.18
C VAL A 235 6.01 -1.11 4.43
N LEU A 236 5.04 -1.44 5.28
CA LEU A 236 4.85 -0.82 6.58
C LEU A 236 4.86 -1.92 7.64
N GLN A 237 5.35 -1.61 8.84
CA GLN A 237 5.36 -2.56 9.95
C GLN A 237 4.77 -1.89 11.19
N SER A 238 3.92 -2.61 11.93
CA SER A 238 3.37 -2.12 13.20
C SER A 238 4.47 -1.91 14.23
N TYR A 239 4.26 -0.98 15.15
CA TYR A 239 5.23 -0.62 16.19
C TYR A 239 5.63 -1.81 17.09
N ASP A 240 4.71 -2.72 17.35
CA ASP A 240 4.95 -3.94 18.11
C ASP A 240 5.65 -5.05 17.30
N ASN A 241 5.97 -4.78 16.04
CA ASN A 241 6.59 -5.70 15.09
C ASN A 241 5.80 -6.99 14.81
N ASN A 242 4.51 -7.03 15.11
CA ASN A 242 3.68 -8.22 14.95
C ASN A 242 2.89 -8.25 13.65
N THR A 243 2.71 -7.11 13.00
CA THR A 243 1.95 -6.99 11.75
C THR A 243 2.77 -6.25 10.70
N ALA A 244 2.77 -6.73 9.47
CA ALA A 244 3.31 -6.00 8.34
C ALA A 244 2.28 -5.88 7.22
N TYR A 245 2.35 -4.77 6.50
CA TYR A 245 1.46 -4.38 5.41
C TYR A 245 2.29 -4.24 4.15
N PHE A 246 1.99 -5.01 3.12
CA PHE A 246 2.55 -4.89 1.79
C PHE A 246 1.52 -4.24 0.88
N ILE A 247 1.85 -3.10 0.33
CA ILE A 247 0.92 -2.29 -0.45
C ILE A 247 1.36 -2.27 -1.90
N PHE A 248 0.56 -2.87 -2.75
CA PHE A 248 0.80 -3.07 -4.16
C PHE A 248 -0.10 -2.17 -5.00
N ASN A 249 0.44 -1.56 -6.02
CA ASN A 249 -0.29 -0.85 -7.06
C ASN A 249 -0.51 -1.76 -8.29
N LYS A 250 -1.13 -1.22 -9.35
CA LYS A 250 -1.44 -1.99 -10.57
C LYS A 250 -0.19 -2.53 -11.29
N GLU A 251 0.92 -1.80 -11.24
CA GLU A 251 2.19 -2.22 -11.83
C GLU A 251 2.76 -3.43 -11.10
N ASN A 252 2.77 -3.38 -9.76
CA ASN A 252 3.22 -4.48 -8.92
C ASN A 252 2.36 -5.73 -9.10
N ILE A 253 1.05 -5.54 -9.19
CA ILE A 253 0.12 -6.65 -9.39
C ILE A 253 0.33 -7.29 -10.78
N ALA A 254 0.55 -6.50 -11.83
CA ALA A 254 0.89 -7.04 -13.14
C ALA A 254 2.19 -7.87 -13.09
N GLU A 255 3.22 -7.41 -12.39
CA GLU A 255 4.48 -8.13 -12.17
C GLU A 255 4.27 -9.44 -11.40
N MET A 256 3.44 -9.43 -10.37
CA MET A 256 3.09 -10.63 -9.61
C MET A 256 2.37 -11.66 -10.47
N PHE A 257 1.43 -11.25 -11.32
CA PHE A 257 0.76 -12.16 -12.25
C PHE A 257 1.70 -12.76 -13.29
N ILE A 258 2.64 -11.96 -13.81
CA ILE A 258 3.71 -12.47 -14.69
C ILE A 258 4.53 -13.52 -13.96
N GLY A 259 5.00 -13.20 -12.75
CA GLY A 259 5.78 -14.13 -11.93
C GLY A 259 5.03 -15.41 -11.66
N TYR A 260 3.74 -15.32 -11.37
CA TYR A 260 2.88 -16.47 -11.16
C TYR A 260 2.70 -17.31 -12.45
N ALA A 261 2.42 -16.66 -13.58
CA ALA A 261 2.29 -17.36 -14.86
C ALA A 261 3.55 -18.11 -15.21
N LEU A 262 4.73 -17.49 -15.08
CA LEU A 262 6.01 -18.14 -15.31
C LEU A 262 6.27 -19.32 -14.36
N MET A 263 5.88 -19.19 -13.11
CA MET A 263 6.03 -20.25 -12.10
C MET A 263 5.18 -21.49 -12.43
N LEU A 264 4.03 -21.33 -13.07
CA LEU A 264 3.22 -22.48 -13.53
C LEU A 264 3.94 -23.33 -14.57
N PHE A 265 4.90 -22.74 -15.31
CA PHE A 265 5.73 -23.42 -16.28
C PHE A 265 7.07 -23.92 -15.68
N GLU A 266 7.39 -23.57 -14.42
CA GLU A 266 8.61 -24.01 -13.76
C GLU A 266 8.54 -25.54 -13.52
N GLY A 267 9.42 -26.30 -14.14
CA GLY A 267 9.43 -27.77 -14.11
C GLY A 267 8.74 -28.47 -15.27
N GLY A 268 8.13 -27.71 -16.21
CA GLY A 268 7.65 -28.16 -17.51
C GLY A 268 8.51 -27.64 -18.67
N ILE A 269 8.08 -27.89 -19.90
CA ILE A 269 8.62 -27.20 -21.07
C ILE A 269 8.09 -25.77 -20.98
N ALA A 270 8.87 -24.86 -20.37
CA ALA A 270 8.52 -23.45 -20.37
C ALA A 270 8.34 -23.00 -21.83
N PRO A 271 7.22 -22.38 -22.19
CA PRO A 271 7.12 -21.75 -23.49
C PRO A 271 8.23 -20.71 -23.58
N ASP A 272 8.78 -20.53 -24.77
CA ASP A 272 9.77 -19.50 -25.05
C ASP A 272 9.07 -18.12 -24.99
N VAL A 273 8.77 -17.69 -23.76
CA VAL A 273 8.06 -16.43 -23.49
C VAL A 273 9.12 -15.33 -23.58
N THR A 274 8.97 -14.43 -24.53
CA THR A 274 9.90 -13.31 -24.68
C THR A 274 9.61 -12.19 -23.66
N ASP A 275 10.64 -11.43 -23.30
CA ASP A 275 10.47 -10.22 -22.46
C ASP A 275 9.50 -9.23 -23.10
N GLU A 276 9.41 -9.19 -24.43
CA GLU A 276 8.46 -8.37 -25.17
C GLU A 276 7.00 -8.80 -24.87
N ALA A 277 6.72 -10.11 -24.84
CA ALA A 277 5.41 -10.64 -24.51
C ALA A 277 5.04 -10.34 -23.06
N LEU A 278 5.98 -10.46 -22.12
CA LEU A 278 5.77 -10.11 -20.71
C LEU A 278 5.48 -8.61 -20.54
N ASN A 279 6.21 -7.75 -21.24
CA ASN A 279 5.98 -6.30 -21.22
C ASN A 279 4.64 -5.94 -21.86
N ALA A 280 4.24 -6.61 -22.95
CA ALA A 280 2.94 -6.41 -23.56
C ALA A 280 1.79 -6.79 -22.61
N TYR A 281 1.94 -7.89 -21.86
CA TYR A 281 0.98 -8.27 -20.81
C TYR A 281 0.90 -7.21 -19.72
N LYS A 282 2.05 -6.78 -19.16
CA LYS A 282 2.11 -5.74 -18.13
C LYS A 282 1.39 -4.47 -18.59
N LYS A 283 1.66 -4.04 -19.81
CA LYS A 283 1.02 -2.86 -20.41
C LYS A 283 -0.49 -3.05 -20.56
N ALA A 284 -0.93 -4.18 -21.11
CA ALA A 284 -2.36 -4.47 -21.28
C ALA A 284 -3.11 -4.48 -19.94
N PHE A 285 -2.51 -5.06 -18.88
CA PHE A 285 -3.07 -5.06 -17.54
C PHE A 285 -3.16 -3.63 -16.98
N THR A 286 -2.07 -2.88 -16.97
CA THR A 286 -2.02 -1.54 -16.38
C THR A 286 -2.94 -0.54 -17.09
N GLU A 287 -3.12 -0.69 -18.40
CA GLU A 287 -4.05 0.12 -19.20
C GLU A 287 -5.53 -0.27 -19.03
N ALA A 288 -5.81 -1.45 -18.46
CA ALA A 288 -7.19 -1.90 -18.25
C ALA A 288 -7.82 -1.32 -16.98
N PHE A 289 -6.99 -0.79 -16.07
CA PHE A 289 -7.44 -0.24 -14.81
C PHE A 289 -7.06 1.23 -14.66
N ASP A 290 -8.01 2.04 -14.19
CA ASP A 290 -7.76 3.38 -13.67
C ASP A 290 -6.82 3.25 -12.46
N TYR A 291 -7.24 2.47 -11.48
CA TYR A 291 -6.41 2.03 -10.37
C TYR A 291 -6.68 0.57 -10.01
N TYR A 292 -5.66 -0.05 -9.41
CA TYR A 292 -5.72 -1.39 -8.83
C TYR A 292 -4.78 -1.40 -7.63
N SER A 293 -5.31 -1.57 -6.43
CA SER A 293 -4.54 -1.57 -5.19
C SER A 293 -4.87 -2.78 -4.35
N VAL A 294 -3.83 -3.39 -3.83
CA VAL A 294 -3.93 -4.52 -2.91
C VAL A 294 -3.07 -4.22 -1.69
N GLU A 295 -3.65 -4.35 -0.52
CA GLU A 295 -2.91 -4.37 0.72
C GLU A 295 -2.95 -5.79 1.29
N PHE A 296 -1.79 -6.39 1.37
CA PHE A 296 -1.58 -7.72 1.87
C PHE A 296 -1.01 -7.64 3.29
N ILE A 297 -1.70 -8.28 4.25
CA ILE A 297 -1.39 -8.18 5.67
C ILE A 297 -0.88 -9.53 6.15
N ILE A 298 0.28 -9.50 6.79
CA ILE A 298 0.87 -10.66 7.43
C ILE A 298 1.08 -10.40 8.92
N ASN A 299 0.96 -11.45 9.71
CA ASN A 299 1.25 -11.43 11.14
C ASN A 299 2.43 -12.34 11.45
N ARG A 300 3.25 -11.92 12.42
CA ARG A 300 4.36 -12.74 12.90
C ARG A 300 3.84 -14.07 13.41
N ALA A 301 4.48 -15.17 13.01
CA ALA A 301 4.17 -16.49 13.52
C ALA A 301 4.48 -16.56 15.03
N LYS A 302 3.55 -17.13 15.78
CA LYS A 302 3.70 -17.31 17.24
C LYS A 302 4.53 -18.55 17.55
#